data_7c32a44e8a2176e5bd28716d8598baeb
#
_entry.id   7c32a44e8a2176e5bd28716d8598baeb
#
_cell.length_a   1.000
_cell.length_b   1.000
_cell.length_c   1.000
_cell.angle_alpha   90.00
_cell.angle_beta   90.00
_cell.angle_gamma   90.00
#
_symmetry.space_group_name_H-M   'P 1'
#
loop_
_entity.id
_entity.type
_entity.pdbx_description
1 polymer ?
#
loop_
_entity_poly.entity_id
_entity_poly.type
_entity_poly.pdbx_seq_one_letter_code
_entity_poly.pdbx_strand_id
1 'polypeptide(L)'
;MEQLNRWYKELIRLSETDYKKTDSELYNFYKEALKLLKIEIKQYIDEYETLSFSKQLEAERLIKVADRVDEILTDLNKKSGSIIRQHIDHEFKAGYFGTWYALEGAENVTLDFTMINERYIEELIDKPVAYKTLSKRLYQGRAKLAKAVTNELKMAALRGDGYAQVAKNVAELTEADYKQSLRIARTEGGRVQSSGKQRAYKEADKKGVQMQKRWLSTLDKKTRYSHQVLDGQTVDVDDEFVFDGHKAEGPRLFGRASLDINCRCTTIAVVNGVAPDVRKDNLTGERIKYTTYDDWYTSKRVQDVLGKQKYEAYVGKLSKKYGTNNFSKLLDKMSDKDYEELSIIDVTGTAEEIIKR
;
A
#
# COMPACT_ATOMS: atom_id res chain seq x y z
N MET A 1 -23.42 12.28 10.55
CA MET A 1 -23.10 11.09 9.72
C MET A 1 -22.83 11.45 8.26
N GLU A 2 -23.73 12.11 7.54
CA GLU A 2 -23.55 12.43 6.11
C GLU A 2 -22.34 13.31 5.82
N GLN A 3 -22.10 14.35 6.62
CA GLN A 3 -20.91 15.19 6.50
C GLN A 3 -19.63 14.40 6.75
N LEU A 4 -19.56 13.59 7.82
CA LEU A 4 -18.38 12.76 8.12
C LEU A 4 -18.05 11.81 6.96
N ASN A 5 -19.06 11.19 6.36
CA ASN A 5 -18.89 10.35 5.18
C ASN A 5 -18.37 11.13 3.97
N ARG A 6 -18.83 12.35 3.76
CA ARG A 6 -18.37 13.23 2.68
C ARG A 6 -16.90 13.55 2.82
N TRP A 7 -16.45 13.99 4.00
CA TRP A 7 -15.06 14.33 4.26
C TRP A 7 -14.13 13.12 4.16
N TYR A 8 -14.56 11.98 4.69
CA TYR A 8 -13.82 10.74 4.59
C TYR A 8 -13.61 10.29 3.12
N LYS A 9 -14.64 10.40 2.29
CA LYS A 9 -14.56 10.11 0.85
C LYS A 9 -13.54 11.01 0.14
N GLU A 10 -13.50 12.29 0.48
CA GLU A 10 -12.57 13.25 -0.11
C GLU A 10 -11.11 12.94 0.28
N LEU A 11 -10.85 12.60 1.54
CA LEU A 11 -9.52 12.21 2.01
C LEU A 11 -8.99 10.96 1.28
N ILE A 12 -9.85 9.96 1.08
CA ILE A 12 -9.47 8.77 0.30
C ILE A 12 -9.08 9.18 -1.13
N ARG A 13 -9.88 10.03 -1.78
CA ARG A 13 -9.65 10.48 -3.15
C ARG A 13 -8.31 11.22 -3.29
N LEU A 14 -7.99 12.11 -2.37
CA LEU A 14 -6.75 12.89 -2.38
C LEU A 14 -5.52 11.98 -2.23
N SER A 15 -5.52 11.07 -1.27
CA SER A 15 -4.41 10.12 -1.07
C SER A 15 -4.20 9.21 -2.29
N GLU A 16 -5.27 8.69 -2.89
CA GLU A 16 -5.17 7.87 -4.10
C GLU A 16 -4.61 8.66 -5.30
N THR A 17 -4.96 9.94 -5.41
CA THR A 17 -4.49 10.81 -6.50
C THR A 17 -3.00 11.09 -6.35
N ASP A 18 -2.54 11.40 -5.14
CA ASP A 18 -1.11 11.66 -4.87
C ASP A 18 -0.26 10.41 -5.12
N TYR A 19 -0.72 9.24 -4.68
CA TYR A 19 -0.01 7.99 -4.94
C TYR A 19 0.10 7.68 -6.44
N LYS A 20 -0.97 7.91 -7.22
CA LYS A 20 -0.93 7.72 -8.69
C LYS A 20 0.04 8.68 -9.37
N LYS A 21 0.13 9.92 -8.89
CA LYS A 21 1.11 10.90 -9.39
C LYS A 21 2.52 10.41 -9.12
N THR A 22 2.83 10.04 -7.89
CA THR A 22 4.14 9.50 -7.48
C THR A 22 4.52 8.26 -8.31
N ASP A 23 3.60 7.33 -8.53
CA ASP A 23 3.78 6.15 -9.37
C ASP A 23 4.15 6.54 -10.82
N SER A 24 3.41 7.46 -11.42
CA SER A 24 3.66 7.95 -12.78
C SER A 24 5.02 8.63 -12.92
N GLU A 25 5.42 9.46 -11.96
CA GLU A 25 6.71 10.16 -11.97
C GLU A 25 7.87 9.18 -11.80
N LEU A 26 7.78 8.23 -10.88
CA LEU A 26 8.76 7.15 -10.74
C LEU A 26 8.87 6.33 -12.02
N TYR A 27 7.75 5.91 -12.60
CA TYR A 27 7.74 5.17 -13.85
C TYR A 27 8.49 5.89 -14.97
N ASN A 28 8.27 7.20 -15.14
CA ASN A 28 8.93 7.99 -16.15
C ASN A 28 10.46 8.05 -15.94
N PHE A 29 10.93 8.23 -14.70
CA PHE A 29 12.36 8.21 -14.41
C PHE A 29 13.00 6.85 -14.68
N TYR A 30 12.34 5.76 -14.32
CA TYR A 30 12.83 4.41 -14.61
C TYR A 30 12.85 4.10 -16.11
N LYS A 31 11.85 4.58 -16.86
CA LYS A 31 11.79 4.47 -18.31
C LYS A 31 12.93 5.24 -18.98
N GLU A 32 13.24 6.44 -18.52
CA GLU A 32 14.36 7.24 -19.00
C GLU A 32 15.70 6.55 -18.71
N ALA A 33 15.91 6.11 -17.47
CA ALA A 33 17.12 5.39 -17.09
C ALA A 33 17.32 4.11 -17.93
N LEU A 34 16.24 3.33 -18.14
CA LEU A 34 16.30 2.14 -18.99
C LEU A 34 16.67 2.46 -20.43
N LYS A 35 16.18 3.59 -20.98
CA LYS A 35 16.56 4.05 -22.31
C LYS A 35 18.06 4.33 -22.38
N LEU A 36 18.61 5.04 -21.41
CA LEU A 36 20.03 5.34 -21.31
C LEU A 36 20.88 4.06 -21.16
N LEU A 37 20.47 3.17 -20.27
CA LEU A 37 21.14 1.87 -20.09
C LEU A 37 21.18 1.06 -21.39
N LYS A 38 20.08 1.04 -22.16
CA LYS A 38 20.04 0.36 -23.47
C LYS A 38 21.00 0.96 -24.49
N ILE A 39 21.23 2.26 -24.47
CA ILE A 39 22.19 2.92 -25.32
C ILE A 39 23.62 2.48 -24.98
N GLU A 40 23.98 2.54 -23.68
CA GLU A 40 25.31 2.12 -23.22
C GLU A 40 25.57 0.63 -23.47
N ILE A 41 24.57 -0.22 -23.25
CA ILE A 41 24.65 -1.66 -23.54
C ILE A 41 24.87 -1.92 -25.03
N LYS A 42 24.14 -1.19 -25.89
CA LYS A 42 24.30 -1.34 -27.33
C LYS A 42 25.73 -0.96 -27.80
N GLN A 43 26.24 0.16 -27.31
CA GLN A 43 27.62 0.59 -27.60
C GLN A 43 28.64 -0.45 -27.14
N TYR A 44 28.47 -0.98 -25.92
CA TYR A 44 29.35 -2.02 -25.38
C TYR A 44 29.36 -3.30 -26.25
N ILE A 45 28.17 -3.75 -26.70
CA ILE A 45 28.06 -4.96 -27.53
C ILE A 45 28.62 -4.71 -28.96
N ASP A 46 28.27 -3.58 -29.56
CA ASP A 46 28.78 -3.22 -30.90
C ASP A 46 30.34 -3.15 -30.90
N GLU A 47 30.93 -2.59 -29.83
CA GLU A 47 32.38 -2.58 -29.65
C GLU A 47 32.98 -3.97 -29.41
N TYR A 48 32.24 -4.84 -28.73
CA TYR A 48 32.66 -6.20 -28.42
C TYR A 48 32.73 -7.07 -29.70
N GLU A 49 31.77 -6.93 -30.61
CA GLU A 49 31.70 -7.68 -31.85
C GLU A 49 32.78 -7.28 -32.86
N THR A 50 33.35 -6.07 -32.76
CA THR A 50 34.26 -5.49 -33.78
C THR A 50 35.73 -5.67 -33.49
N LEU A 51 36.16 -6.16 -32.33
CA LEU A 51 37.54 -6.11 -31.89
C LEU A 51 38.14 -7.45 -31.45
N SER A 52 39.41 -7.67 -31.81
CA SER A 52 40.20 -8.85 -31.46
C SER A 52 40.45 -8.93 -29.93
N PHE A 53 40.35 -10.15 -29.42
CA PHE A 53 40.31 -10.50 -27.98
C PHE A 53 41.66 -10.28 -27.27
N SER A 54 41.82 -9.15 -26.60
CA SER A 54 42.73 -9.03 -25.46
C SER A 54 41.90 -9.01 -24.18
N LYS A 55 42.14 -9.94 -23.25
CA LYS A 55 41.48 -9.98 -21.95
C LYS A 55 41.60 -8.68 -21.15
N GLN A 56 42.68 -7.95 -21.33
CA GLN A 56 42.92 -6.65 -20.70
C GLN A 56 41.99 -5.58 -21.25
N LEU A 57 41.82 -5.51 -22.56
CA LEU A 57 40.95 -4.54 -23.26
C LEU A 57 39.47 -4.81 -22.95
N GLU A 58 39.08 -6.08 -22.80
CA GLU A 58 37.75 -6.51 -22.38
C GLU A 58 37.46 -6.05 -20.96
N ALA A 59 38.43 -6.20 -20.02
CA ALA A 59 38.29 -5.75 -18.64
C ALA A 59 38.14 -4.22 -18.56
N GLU A 60 38.91 -3.45 -19.33
CA GLU A 60 38.84 -1.98 -19.37
C GLU A 60 37.48 -1.49 -19.89
N ARG A 61 36.93 -2.13 -20.91
CA ARG A 61 35.62 -1.79 -21.48
C ARG A 61 34.49 -2.09 -20.49
N LEU A 62 34.56 -3.25 -19.82
CA LEU A 62 33.58 -3.59 -18.80
C LEU A 62 33.60 -2.61 -17.64
N ILE A 63 34.77 -2.11 -17.25
CA ILE A 63 34.90 -1.08 -16.22
C ILE A 63 34.22 0.21 -16.69
N LYS A 64 34.52 0.68 -17.91
CA LYS A 64 33.88 1.91 -18.45
C LYS A 64 32.36 1.81 -18.51
N VAL A 65 31.82 0.70 -19.01
CA VAL A 65 30.35 0.54 -19.04
C VAL A 65 29.76 0.42 -17.64
N ALA A 66 30.46 -0.21 -16.70
CA ALA A 66 30.03 -0.30 -15.31
C ALA A 66 29.97 1.09 -14.63
N ASP A 67 30.96 1.96 -14.90
CA ASP A 67 30.98 3.34 -14.42
C ASP A 67 29.80 4.15 -14.98
N ARG A 68 29.51 4.03 -16.29
CA ARG A 68 28.34 4.69 -16.92
C ARG A 68 27.01 4.17 -16.36
N VAL A 69 26.89 2.87 -16.12
CA VAL A 69 25.73 2.27 -15.47
C VAL A 69 25.55 2.86 -14.06
N ASP A 70 26.62 2.97 -13.28
CA ASP A 70 26.55 3.56 -11.92
C ASP A 70 26.16 5.04 -11.94
N GLU A 71 26.66 5.83 -12.90
CA GLU A 71 26.25 7.23 -13.10
C GLU A 71 24.75 7.35 -13.38
N ILE A 72 24.22 6.59 -14.36
CA ILE A 72 22.80 6.58 -14.74
C ILE A 72 21.93 6.21 -13.52
N LEU A 73 22.32 5.16 -12.80
CA LEU A 73 21.56 4.68 -11.64
C LEU A 73 21.70 5.61 -10.43
N THR A 74 22.80 6.35 -10.32
CA THR A 74 22.96 7.39 -9.29
C THR A 74 22.01 8.55 -9.54
N ASP A 75 21.87 9.01 -10.78
CA ASP A 75 20.92 10.06 -11.13
C ASP A 75 19.46 9.59 -10.93
N LEU A 76 19.14 8.38 -11.39
CA LEU A 76 17.84 7.76 -11.13
C LEU A 76 17.52 7.71 -9.63
N ASN A 77 18.49 7.31 -8.78
CA ASN A 77 18.29 7.21 -7.34
C ASN A 77 18.05 8.59 -6.70
N LYS A 78 18.75 9.64 -7.14
CA LYS A 78 18.51 11.01 -6.68
C LYS A 78 17.09 11.48 -7.01
N LYS A 79 16.67 11.32 -8.27
CA LYS A 79 15.34 11.70 -8.75
C LYS A 79 14.23 10.91 -8.01
N SER A 80 14.36 9.61 -7.93
CA SER A 80 13.41 8.74 -7.22
C SER A 80 13.35 9.06 -5.73
N GLY A 81 14.49 9.32 -5.09
CA GLY A 81 14.55 9.71 -3.68
C GLY A 81 13.85 11.04 -3.40
N SER A 82 13.98 12.03 -4.29
CA SER A 82 13.30 13.31 -4.19
C SER A 82 11.78 13.14 -4.27
N ILE A 83 11.28 12.41 -5.27
CA ILE A 83 9.84 12.16 -5.45
C ILE A 83 9.26 11.37 -4.27
N ILE A 84 9.97 10.37 -3.77
CA ILE A 84 9.53 9.62 -2.60
C ILE A 84 9.45 10.52 -1.36
N ARG A 85 10.41 11.42 -1.13
CA ARG A 85 10.36 12.38 -0.01
C ARG A 85 9.19 13.36 -0.14
N GLN A 86 8.92 13.88 -1.34
CA GLN A 86 7.76 14.75 -1.60
C GLN A 86 6.45 14.01 -1.33
N HIS A 87 6.33 12.77 -1.79
CA HIS A 87 5.17 11.93 -1.50
C HIS A 87 4.97 11.73 0.02
N ILE A 88 6.04 11.46 0.76
CA ILE A 88 5.99 11.28 2.21
C ILE A 88 5.49 12.56 2.90
N ASP A 89 6.00 13.73 2.51
CA ASP A 89 5.56 15.03 3.03
C ASP A 89 4.07 15.27 2.76
N HIS A 90 3.61 15.03 1.53
CA HIS A 90 2.20 15.13 1.17
C HIS A 90 1.31 14.17 1.98
N GLU A 91 1.73 12.94 2.17
CA GLU A 91 0.99 11.95 2.95
C GLU A 91 0.90 12.33 4.43
N PHE A 92 1.95 12.91 5.01
CA PHE A 92 1.86 13.45 6.36
C PHE A 92 0.83 14.58 6.44
N LYS A 93 0.92 15.56 5.54
CA LYS A 93 0.00 16.69 5.49
C LYS A 93 -1.44 16.23 5.30
N ALA A 94 -1.67 15.27 4.40
CA ALA A 94 -2.98 14.65 4.20
C ALA A 94 -3.48 13.93 5.47
N GLY A 95 -2.61 13.21 6.17
CA GLY A 95 -2.94 12.55 7.43
C GLY A 95 -3.27 13.54 8.55
N TYR A 96 -2.47 14.55 8.76
CA TYR A 96 -2.65 15.52 9.84
C TYR A 96 -3.74 16.54 9.53
N PHE A 97 -3.55 17.38 8.52
CA PHE A 97 -4.51 18.44 8.19
C PHE A 97 -5.83 17.90 7.64
N GLY A 98 -5.78 16.80 6.86
CA GLY A 98 -6.98 16.17 6.36
C GLY A 98 -7.84 15.60 7.49
N THR A 99 -7.24 15.07 8.55
CA THR A 99 -7.97 14.63 9.75
C THR A 99 -8.62 15.80 10.46
N TRP A 100 -7.92 16.90 10.67
CA TRP A 100 -8.48 18.13 11.25
C TRP A 100 -9.68 18.67 10.45
N TYR A 101 -9.49 18.78 9.14
CA TYR A 101 -10.53 19.22 8.23
C TYR A 101 -11.79 18.33 8.30
N ALA A 102 -11.60 17.02 8.39
CA ALA A 102 -12.71 16.08 8.54
C ALA A 102 -13.41 16.21 9.89
N LEU A 103 -12.67 16.44 10.97
CA LEU A 103 -13.22 16.60 12.32
C LEU A 103 -14.02 17.90 12.43
N GLU A 104 -13.46 19.02 12.00
CA GLU A 104 -14.14 20.32 12.02
C GLU A 104 -15.42 20.30 11.16
N GLY A 105 -15.33 19.69 9.95
CA GLY A 105 -16.49 19.58 9.07
C GLY A 105 -17.58 18.63 9.59
N ALA A 106 -17.21 17.59 10.35
CA ALA A 106 -18.16 16.64 10.92
C ALA A 106 -18.90 17.19 12.13
N GLU A 107 -18.19 17.88 13.02
CA GLU A 107 -18.73 18.40 14.27
C GLU A 107 -19.27 19.84 14.13
N ASN A 108 -19.03 20.48 12.97
CA ASN A 108 -19.36 21.88 12.71
C ASN A 108 -18.80 22.85 13.77
N VAL A 109 -17.56 22.58 14.19
CA VAL A 109 -16.80 23.37 15.17
C VAL A 109 -15.48 23.81 14.56
N THR A 110 -14.92 24.91 15.07
CA THR A 110 -13.55 25.32 14.75
C THR A 110 -12.65 24.82 15.87
N LEU A 111 -11.77 23.89 15.51
CA LEU A 111 -10.73 23.39 16.40
C LEU A 111 -9.45 24.14 16.07
N ASP A 112 -8.96 24.97 16.98
CA ASP A 112 -7.71 25.70 16.80
C ASP A 112 -6.53 24.72 16.81
N PHE A 113 -6.15 24.20 15.62
CA PHE A 113 -5.13 23.17 15.46
C PHE A 113 -3.72 23.76 15.45
N THR A 114 -2.76 22.98 15.94
CA THR A 114 -1.36 23.39 15.99
C THR A 114 -0.70 23.24 14.61
N MET A 115 -0.08 24.29 14.10
CA MET A 115 0.73 24.21 12.89
C MET A 115 1.93 23.30 13.11
N ILE A 116 2.17 22.40 12.16
CA ILE A 116 3.29 21.47 12.21
C ILE A 116 4.54 22.13 11.64
N ASN A 117 5.64 22.03 12.37
CA ASN A 117 6.94 22.44 11.89
C ASN A 117 7.49 21.41 10.88
N GLU A 118 8.05 21.87 9.77
CA GLU A 118 8.69 21.00 8.74
C GLU A 118 9.78 20.10 9.33
N ARG A 119 10.53 20.58 10.31
CA ARG A 119 11.53 19.78 11.02
C ARG A 119 10.94 18.51 11.66
N TYR A 120 9.71 18.58 12.17
CA TYR A 120 9.04 17.40 12.71
C TYR A 120 8.75 16.34 11.63
N ILE A 121 8.40 16.78 10.43
CA ILE A 121 8.16 15.87 9.28
C ILE A 121 9.48 15.22 8.86
N GLU A 122 10.56 15.99 8.79
CA GLU A 122 11.91 15.46 8.48
C GLU A 122 12.35 14.41 9.52
N GLU A 123 12.19 14.70 10.80
CA GLU A 123 12.50 13.76 11.90
C GLU A 123 11.68 12.46 11.77
N LEU A 124 10.41 12.54 11.33
CA LEU A 124 9.61 11.36 11.05
C LEU A 124 10.12 10.58 9.84
N ILE A 125 10.51 11.25 8.76
CA ILE A 125 11.06 10.62 7.55
C ILE A 125 12.32 9.83 7.87
N ASP A 126 13.18 10.38 8.73
CA ASP A 126 14.45 9.76 9.08
C ASP A 126 14.33 8.61 10.10
N LYS A 127 13.18 8.43 10.73
CA LYS A 127 12.93 7.25 11.58
C LYS A 127 13.01 5.95 10.78
N PRO A 128 13.74 4.94 11.27
CA PRO A 128 13.87 3.67 10.55
C PRO A 128 12.55 2.89 10.54
N VAL A 129 12.25 2.25 9.42
CA VAL A 129 11.21 1.21 9.30
C VAL A 129 11.90 -0.14 9.24
N ALA A 130 11.51 -1.09 10.09
CA ALA A 130 12.16 -2.39 10.16
C ALA A 130 13.72 -2.27 10.15
N TYR A 131 14.23 -1.44 11.05
CA TYR A 131 15.67 -1.18 11.29
C TYR A 131 16.46 -0.49 10.16
N LYS A 132 15.79 0.03 9.10
CA LYS A 132 16.47 0.71 7.99
C LYS A 132 15.86 2.09 7.72
N THR A 133 16.69 3.11 7.60
CA THR A 133 16.29 4.45 7.16
C THR A 133 15.92 4.45 5.67
N LEU A 134 15.16 5.43 5.23
CA LEU A 134 14.80 5.64 3.82
C LEU A 134 16.06 5.73 2.93
N SER A 135 17.02 6.56 3.32
CA SER A 135 18.28 6.76 2.58
C SER A 135 19.05 5.44 2.41
N LYS A 136 19.16 4.63 3.48
CA LYS A 136 19.82 3.32 3.41
C LYS A 136 19.11 2.34 2.48
N ARG A 137 17.78 2.35 2.42
CA ARG A 137 17.01 1.50 1.50
C ARG A 137 17.22 1.88 0.05
N LEU A 138 17.15 3.18 -0.27
CA LEU A 138 17.36 3.69 -1.61
C LEU A 138 18.80 3.42 -2.09
N TYR A 139 19.79 3.68 -1.25
CA TYR A 139 21.19 3.37 -1.57
C TYR A 139 21.42 1.88 -1.84
N GLN A 140 20.89 0.99 -0.99
CA GLN A 140 21.01 -0.46 -1.16
C GLN A 140 20.30 -0.96 -2.42
N GLY A 141 19.15 -0.38 -2.77
CA GLY A 141 18.44 -0.66 -4.03
C GLY A 141 19.33 -0.36 -5.23
N ARG A 142 19.83 0.88 -5.31
CA ARG A 142 20.75 1.30 -6.38
C ARG A 142 21.97 0.39 -6.50
N ALA A 143 22.67 0.14 -5.41
CA ALA A 143 23.89 -0.67 -5.42
C ALA A 143 23.62 -2.12 -5.88
N LYS A 144 22.47 -2.67 -5.52
CA LYS A 144 22.04 -4.00 -6.00
C LYS A 144 21.75 -3.98 -7.49
N LEU A 145 21.04 -2.97 -7.99
CA LEU A 145 20.71 -2.87 -9.40
C LEU A 145 21.98 -2.67 -10.24
N ALA A 146 22.88 -1.78 -9.84
CA ALA A 146 24.17 -1.56 -10.52
C ALA A 146 24.97 -2.87 -10.63
N LYS A 147 25.11 -3.59 -9.50
CA LYS A 147 25.78 -4.89 -9.48
C LYS A 147 25.11 -5.93 -10.37
N ALA A 148 23.77 -5.98 -10.38
CA ALA A 148 23.01 -6.94 -11.17
C ALA A 148 23.16 -6.65 -12.67
N VAL A 149 23.09 -5.39 -13.10
CA VAL A 149 23.29 -4.97 -14.49
C VAL A 149 24.71 -5.27 -14.96
N THR A 150 25.74 -4.92 -14.16
CA THR A 150 27.14 -5.22 -14.49
C THR A 150 27.41 -6.73 -14.57
N ASN A 151 26.82 -7.52 -13.66
CA ASN A 151 26.94 -8.98 -13.74
C ASN A 151 26.24 -9.55 -14.99
N GLU A 152 25.11 -9.01 -15.38
CA GLU A 152 24.40 -9.44 -16.59
C GLU A 152 25.26 -9.18 -17.83
N LEU A 153 25.91 -8.01 -17.92
CA LEU A 153 26.84 -7.72 -19.01
C LEU A 153 28.01 -8.71 -19.08
N LYS A 154 28.61 -9.03 -17.92
CA LYS A 154 29.67 -10.07 -17.84
C LYS A 154 29.20 -11.43 -18.33
N MET A 155 28.04 -11.85 -17.86
CA MET A 155 27.48 -13.16 -18.22
C MET A 155 27.03 -13.22 -19.68
N ALA A 156 26.50 -12.13 -20.21
CA ALA A 156 26.14 -12.01 -21.61
C ALA A 156 27.36 -12.16 -22.54
N ALA A 157 28.47 -11.49 -22.19
CA ALA A 157 29.74 -11.64 -22.92
C ALA A 157 30.23 -13.10 -22.91
N LEU A 158 30.14 -13.80 -21.76
CA LEU A 158 30.54 -15.22 -21.65
C LEU A 158 29.61 -16.17 -22.42
N ARG A 159 28.31 -15.86 -22.51
CA ARG A 159 27.30 -16.66 -23.23
C ARG A 159 27.26 -16.36 -24.73
N GLY A 160 27.83 -15.23 -25.17
CA GLY A 160 27.68 -14.71 -26.53
C GLY A 160 26.27 -14.18 -26.82
N ASP A 161 25.59 -13.63 -25.81
CA ASP A 161 24.24 -13.10 -25.95
C ASP A 161 24.22 -11.84 -26.79
N GLY A 162 23.33 -11.77 -27.78
CA GLY A 162 23.11 -10.55 -28.56
C GLY A 162 22.38 -9.46 -27.77
N TYR A 163 22.43 -8.22 -28.27
CA TYR A 163 21.83 -7.03 -27.66
C TYR A 163 20.37 -7.22 -27.21
N ALA A 164 19.53 -7.88 -28.04
CA ALA A 164 18.12 -8.05 -27.72
C ALA A 164 17.89 -8.83 -26.38
N GLN A 165 18.67 -9.88 -26.16
CA GLN A 165 18.58 -10.68 -24.94
C GLN A 165 19.06 -9.90 -23.73
N VAL A 166 20.20 -9.22 -23.85
CA VAL A 166 20.77 -8.40 -22.75
C VAL A 166 19.82 -7.24 -22.40
N ALA A 167 19.30 -6.54 -23.41
CA ALA A 167 18.35 -5.45 -23.22
C ALA A 167 17.06 -5.90 -22.51
N LYS A 168 16.58 -7.11 -22.81
CA LYS A 168 15.44 -7.73 -22.12
C LYS A 168 15.75 -8.00 -20.65
N ASN A 169 16.87 -8.65 -20.36
CA ASN A 169 17.27 -9.00 -19.00
C ASN A 169 17.48 -7.75 -18.12
N VAL A 170 18.11 -6.71 -18.67
CA VAL A 170 18.28 -5.42 -17.97
C VAL A 170 16.95 -4.71 -17.75
N ALA A 171 16.00 -4.81 -18.68
CA ALA A 171 14.66 -4.27 -18.49
C ALA A 171 13.94 -4.95 -17.32
N GLU A 172 14.03 -6.27 -17.18
CA GLU A 172 13.45 -7.03 -16.07
C GLU A 172 14.05 -6.63 -14.70
N LEU A 173 15.38 -6.45 -14.63
CA LEU A 173 16.08 -5.96 -13.44
C LEU A 173 15.61 -4.55 -13.05
N THR A 174 15.51 -3.64 -14.03
CA THR A 174 15.07 -2.27 -13.82
C THR A 174 13.61 -2.19 -13.37
N GLU A 175 12.73 -3.03 -13.94
CA GLU A 175 11.34 -3.14 -13.51
C GLU A 175 11.21 -3.66 -12.07
N ALA A 176 12.04 -4.62 -11.68
CA ALA A 176 12.06 -5.13 -10.31
C ALA A 176 12.45 -4.04 -9.29
N ASP A 177 13.42 -3.19 -9.62
CA ASP A 177 13.83 -2.07 -8.77
C ASP A 177 12.77 -0.96 -8.72
N TYR A 178 12.11 -0.65 -9.83
CA TYR A 178 10.95 0.23 -9.85
C TYR A 178 9.83 -0.25 -8.90
N LYS A 179 9.47 -1.54 -8.96
CA LYS A 179 8.49 -2.13 -8.05
C LYS A 179 8.93 -2.04 -6.58
N GLN A 180 10.24 -2.13 -6.32
CA GLN A 180 10.80 -1.94 -4.99
C GLN A 180 10.68 -0.48 -4.53
N SER A 181 10.96 0.49 -5.39
CA SER A 181 10.82 1.92 -5.08
C SER A 181 9.37 2.30 -4.79
N LEU A 182 8.40 1.78 -5.55
CA LEU A 182 6.97 1.93 -5.25
C LEU A 182 6.59 1.36 -3.88
N ARG A 183 7.15 0.19 -3.54
CA ARG A 183 6.91 -0.42 -2.22
C ARG A 183 7.49 0.43 -1.09
N ILE A 184 8.65 1.05 -1.30
CA ILE A 184 9.25 1.99 -0.34
C ILE A 184 8.35 3.21 -0.19
N ALA A 185 7.94 3.85 -1.28
CA ALA A 185 7.05 5.02 -1.26
C ALA A 185 5.76 4.72 -0.49
N ARG A 186 5.08 3.61 -0.80
CA ARG A 186 3.85 3.19 -0.11
C ARG A 186 4.05 2.94 1.39
N THR A 187 5.15 2.29 1.76
CA THR A 187 5.42 1.95 3.16
C THR A 187 5.74 3.20 3.97
N GLU A 188 6.63 4.03 3.46
CA GLU A 188 7.07 5.24 4.16
C GLU A 188 5.98 6.31 4.17
N GLY A 189 5.35 6.60 3.03
CA GLY A 189 4.24 7.55 2.94
C GLY A 189 3.09 7.17 3.88
N GLY A 190 2.64 5.92 3.81
CA GLY A 190 1.56 5.47 4.67
C GLY A 190 1.92 5.39 6.15
N ARG A 191 3.20 5.19 6.53
CA ARG A 191 3.67 5.27 7.91
C ARG A 191 3.55 6.69 8.44
N VAL A 192 4.01 7.66 7.66
CA VAL A 192 3.98 9.07 8.06
C VAL A 192 2.55 9.60 8.10
N GLN A 193 1.70 9.18 7.16
CA GLN A 193 0.26 9.47 7.19
C GLN A 193 -0.39 8.93 8.48
N SER A 194 -0.10 7.70 8.87
CA SER A 194 -0.61 7.12 10.12
C SER A 194 -0.14 7.93 11.34
N SER A 195 1.12 8.35 11.37
CA SER A 195 1.65 9.21 12.43
C SER A 195 0.96 10.59 12.46
N GLY A 196 0.70 11.18 11.28
CA GLY A 196 -0.03 12.44 11.15
C GLY A 196 -1.46 12.33 11.71
N LYS A 197 -2.19 11.28 11.30
CA LYS A 197 -3.54 11.02 11.83
C LYS A 197 -3.53 10.82 13.35
N GLN A 198 -2.62 10.01 13.86
CA GLN A 198 -2.53 9.75 15.29
C GLN A 198 -2.27 11.04 16.08
N ARG A 199 -1.39 11.91 15.57
CA ARG A 199 -1.16 13.21 16.20
C ARG A 199 -2.41 14.08 16.17
N ALA A 200 -3.12 14.15 15.04
CA ALA A 200 -4.37 14.91 14.93
C ALA A 200 -5.44 14.40 15.90
N TYR A 201 -5.58 13.08 16.04
CA TYR A 201 -6.52 12.48 17.01
C TYR A 201 -6.17 12.87 18.44
N LYS A 202 -4.89 12.75 18.85
CA LYS A 202 -4.44 13.12 20.19
C LYS A 202 -4.64 14.62 20.49
N GLU A 203 -4.45 15.48 19.50
CA GLU A 203 -4.69 16.92 19.69
C GLU A 203 -6.18 17.25 19.80
N ALA A 204 -7.05 16.60 19.00
CA ALA A 204 -8.50 16.78 19.09
C ALA A 204 -9.04 16.29 20.45
N ASP A 205 -8.57 15.13 20.91
CA ASP A 205 -8.93 14.59 22.22
C ASP A 205 -8.55 15.53 23.36
N LYS A 206 -7.33 16.10 23.34
CA LYS A 206 -6.88 17.12 24.31
C LYS A 206 -7.74 18.40 24.31
N LYS A 207 -8.41 18.68 23.19
CA LYS A 207 -9.33 19.82 23.06
C LYS A 207 -10.78 19.46 23.46
N GLY A 208 -10.99 18.25 24.01
CA GLY A 208 -12.26 17.80 24.56
C GLY A 208 -13.18 17.07 23.58
N VAL A 209 -12.71 16.75 22.38
CA VAL A 209 -13.46 15.90 21.46
C VAL A 209 -13.28 14.43 21.89
N GLN A 210 -14.37 13.74 22.22
CA GLN A 210 -14.28 12.31 22.56
C GLN A 210 -13.86 11.48 21.36
N MET A 211 -12.62 11.04 21.34
CA MET A 211 -11.98 10.39 20.22
C MET A 211 -11.64 8.93 20.50
N GLN A 212 -12.03 8.08 19.55
CA GLN A 212 -11.45 6.74 19.39
C GLN A 212 -10.95 6.57 17.96
N LYS A 213 -10.17 5.55 17.72
CA LYS A 213 -9.66 5.20 16.39
C LYS A 213 -10.01 3.75 16.07
N ARG A 214 -10.41 3.52 14.80
CA ARG A 214 -10.75 2.20 14.31
C ARG A 214 -9.80 1.79 13.18
N TRP A 215 -9.30 0.55 13.26
CA TRP A 215 -8.50 -0.02 12.18
C TRP A 215 -9.38 -0.33 10.97
N LEU A 216 -8.91 0.05 9.78
CA LEU A 216 -9.57 -0.18 8.52
C LEU A 216 -8.62 -0.86 7.55
N SER A 217 -8.85 -2.13 7.28
CA SER A 217 -8.06 -2.92 6.33
C SER A 217 -8.55 -2.72 4.90
N THR A 218 -7.67 -2.95 3.93
CA THR A 218 -8.04 -2.93 2.51
C THR A 218 -8.92 -4.13 2.18
N LEU A 219 -10.09 -3.91 1.60
CA LEU A 219 -11.00 -4.98 1.19
C LEU A 219 -10.56 -5.58 -0.15
N ASP A 220 -9.57 -6.48 -0.11
CA ASP A 220 -9.14 -7.28 -1.26
C ASP A 220 -8.50 -8.61 -0.82
N LYS A 221 -8.31 -9.52 -1.80
CA LYS A 221 -7.72 -10.86 -1.57
C LYS A 221 -6.23 -10.83 -1.19
N LYS A 222 -5.55 -9.66 -1.21
CA LYS A 222 -4.12 -9.49 -0.90
C LYS A 222 -3.88 -9.00 0.54
N THR A 223 -4.93 -8.70 1.29
CA THR A 223 -4.81 -8.27 2.69
C THR A 223 -4.38 -9.45 3.54
N ARG A 224 -3.31 -9.28 4.31
CA ARG A 224 -2.71 -10.32 5.16
C ARG A 224 -3.65 -10.72 6.30
N TYR A 225 -3.60 -11.96 6.73
CA TYR A 225 -4.41 -12.47 7.85
C TYR A 225 -4.30 -11.59 9.10
N SER A 226 -3.09 -11.20 9.50
CA SER A 226 -2.88 -10.28 10.63
C SER A 226 -3.69 -8.97 10.52
N HIS A 227 -3.82 -8.45 9.30
CA HIS A 227 -4.56 -7.22 9.07
C HIS A 227 -6.07 -7.45 8.94
N GLN A 228 -6.48 -8.65 8.52
CA GLN A 228 -7.89 -9.05 8.54
C GLN A 228 -8.41 -9.11 9.99
N VAL A 229 -7.63 -9.69 10.90
CA VAL A 229 -7.96 -9.77 12.34
C VAL A 229 -7.99 -8.39 13.01
N LEU A 230 -7.14 -7.47 12.59
CA LEU A 230 -7.14 -6.09 13.09
C LEU A 230 -8.34 -5.28 12.60
N ASP A 231 -8.97 -5.67 11.48
CA ASP A 231 -10.05 -4.90 10.86
C ASP A 231 -11.23 -4.72 11.81
N GLY A 232 -11.67 -3.48 11.97
CA GLY A 232 -12.77 -3.14 12.87
C GLY A 232 -12.38 -2.97 14.35
N GLN A 233 -11.15 -3.35 14.77
CA GLN A 233 -10.71 -3.02 16.14
C GLN A 233 -10.84 -1.53 16.35
N THR A 234 -11.52 -1.17 17.46
CA THR A 234 -11.69 0.22 17.89
C THR A 234 -11.05 0.36 19.27
N VAL A 235 -10.17 1.32 19.41
CA VAL A 235 -9.43 1.58 20.66
C VAL A 235 -9.44 3.08 20.95
N ASP A 236 -9.20 3.47 22.20
CA ASP A 236 -9.03 4.86 22.59
C ASP A 236 -7.78 5.46 21.90
N VAL A 237 -7.72 6.77 21.82
CA VAL A 237 -6.68 7.46 21.03
C VAL A 237 -5.28 7.11 21.53
N ASP A 238 -5.08 7.00 22.84
CA ASP A 238 -3.80 6.69 23.45
C ASP A 238 -3.48 5.19 23.49
N ASP A 239 -4.47 4.33 23.24
CA ASP A 239 -4.30 2.89 23.20
C ASP A 239 -3.71 2.40 21.88
N GLU A 240 -3.15 1.21 21.91
CA GLU A 240 -2.55 0.57 20.75
C GLU A 240 -3.43 -0.57 20.20
N PHE A 241 -3.42 -0.75 18.90
CA PHE A 241 -3.96 -1.95 18.28
C PHE A 241 -3.06 -3.14 18.57
N VAL A 242 -3.65 -4.30 18.82
CA VAL A 242 -2.93 -5.50 19.24
C VAL A 242 -3.18 -6.67 18.29
N PHE A 243 -2.10 -7.28 17.82
CA PHE A 243 -2.13 -8.53 17.06
C PHE A 243 -1.00 -9.45 17.53
N ASP A 244 -1.36 -10.64 18.04
CA ASP A 244 -0.41 -11.67 18.46
C ASP A 244 0.71 -11.12 19.38
N GLY A 245 0.32 -10.36 20.40
CA GLY A 245 1.23 -9.71 21.36
C GLY A 245 2.01 -8.51 20.82
N HIS A 246 1.90 -8.19 19.53
CA HIS A 246 2.50 -7.00 18.93
C HIS A 246 1.55 -5.82 18.99
N LYS A 247 2.07 -4.64 19.30
CA LYS A 247 1.30 -3.43 19.52
C LYS A 247 1.74 -2.30 18.59
N ALA A 248 0.78 -1.48 18.15
CA ALA A 248 1.04 -0.29 17.35
C ALA A 248 -0.05 0.75 17.51
N GLU A 249 0.32 2.03 17.50
CA GLU A 249 -0.64 3.15 17.49
C GLU A 249 -1.48 3.22 16.20
N GLY A 250 -1.03 2.56 15.13
CA GLY A 250 -1.72 2.54 13.82
C GLY A 250 -0.99 1.68 12.79
N PRO A 251 -1.51 1.60 11.57
CA PRO A 251 -0.91 0.85 10.48
C PRO A 251 0.51 1.32 10.16
N ARG A 252 1.42 0.37 9.90
CA ARG A 252 2.85 0.58 9.59
C ARG A 252 3.68 1.14 10.76
N LEU A 253 3.18 1.03 11.99
CA LEU A 253 3.83 1.50 13.21
C LEU A 253 4.22 0.36 14.17
N PHE A 254 4.13 -0.91 13.76
CA PHE A 254 4.56 -2.06 14.57
C PHE A 254 6.08 -2.20 14.71
N GLY A 255 6.85 -1.54 13.83
CA GLY A 255 8.31 -1.71 13.74
C GLY A 255 8.74 -3.06 13.16
N ARG A 256 7.82 -3.85 12.59
CA ARG A 256 8.07 -5.19 12.04
C ARG A 256 7.81 -5.25 10.54
N ALA A 257 8.79 -5.79 9.81
CA ALA A 257 8.72 -5.90 8.36
C ALA A 257 7.47 -6.67 7.87
N SER A 258 7.10 -7.76 8.56
CA SER A 258 5.94 -8.59 8.21
C SER A 258 4.60 -7.88 8.39
N LEU A 259 4.50 -6.92 9.30
CA LEU A 259 3.29 -6.16 9.58
C LEU A 259 3.26 -4.81 8.85
N ASP A 260 4.42 -4.17 8.64
CA ASP A 260 4.50 -2.79 8.17
C ASP A 260 4.74 -2.66 6.66
N ILE A 261 5.63 -3.49 6.07
CA ILE A 261 6.03 -3.31 4.67
C ILE A 261 4.85 -3.57 3.73
N ASN A 262 4.62 -2.61 2.81
CA ASN A 262 3.55 -2.67 1.81
C ASN A 262 2.14 -2.83 2.40
N CYS A 263 1.93 -2.45 3.65
CA CYS A 263 0.61 -2.38 4.26
C CYS A 263 -0.23 -1.28 3.59
N ARG A 264 -1.53 -1.53 3.37
CA ARG A 264 -2.49 -0.60 2.75
C ARG A 264 -3.63 -0.22 3.69
N CYS A 265 -3.56 -0.65 4.95
CA CYS A 265 -4.53 -0.31 5.98
C CYS A 265 -4.43 1.17 6.37
N THR A 266 -5.48 1.68 6.96
CA THR A 266 -5.55 3.03 7.54
C THR A 266 -6.32 2.99 8.86
N THR A 267 -6.38 4.11 9.56
CA THR A 267 -7.34 4.32 10.65
C THR A 267 -8.40 5.32 10.25
N ILE A 268 -9.56 5.21 10.87
CA ILE A 268 -10.63 6.22 10.82
C ILE A 268 -10.92 6.70 12.24
N ALA A 269 -11.30 7.98 12.33
CA ALA A 269 -11.79 8.58 13.56
C ALA A 269 -13.14 7.98 13.95
N VAL A 270 -13.34 7.75 15.23
CA VAL A 270 -14.64 7.52 15.86
C VAL A 270 -14.85 8.67 16.83
N VAL A 271 -15.80 9.55 16.54
CA VAL A 271 -16.05 10.78 17.28
C VAL A 271 -17.38 10.65 18.02
N ASN A 272 -17.39 10.83 19.33
CA ASN A 272 -18.58 10.64 20.16
C ASN A 272 -19.29 9.29 19.89
N GLY A 273 -18.52 8.22 19.66
CA GLY A 273 -19.04 6.90 19.32
C GLY A 273 -19.50 6.72 17.87
N VAL A 274 -19.42 7.76 17.03
CA VAL A 274 -19.85 7.77 15.62
C VAL A 274 -18.65 7.65 14.71
N ALA A 275 -18.68 6.69 13.77
CA ALA A 275 -17.67 6.51 12.73
C ALA A 275 -18.29 6.63 11.33
N PRO A 276 -17.49 6.90 10.29
CA PRO A 276 -17.95 6.80 8.92
C PRO A 276 -18.60 5.45 8.64
N ASP A 277 -19.77 5.45 8.00
CA ASP A 277 -20.52 4.23 7.66
C ASP A 277 -20.30 3.77 6.22
N VAL A 278 -19.24 4.26 5.59
CA VAL A 278 -18.84 3.92 4.22
C VAL A 278 -17.38 3.48 4.19
N ARG A 279 -17.08 2.53 3.30
CA ARG A 279 -15.71 2.16 2.96
C ARG A 279 -15.59 1.75 1.48
N LYS A 280 -14.37 1.67 0.98
CA LYS A 280 -14.09 1.25 -0.39
C LYS A 280 -13.97 -0.26 -0.45
N ASP A 281 -14.69 -0.90 -1.35
CA ASP A 281 -14.39 -2.25 -1.83
C ASP A 281 -13.24 -2.14 -2.85
N ASN A 282 -12.06 -2.60 -2.49
CA ASN A 282 -10.89 -2.48 -3.34
C ASN A 282 -10.82 -3.53 -4.46
N LEU A 283 -11.73 -4.50 -4.44
CA LEU A 283 -11.87 -5.47 -5.52
C LEU A 283 -12.69 -4.89 -6.69
N THR A 284 -13.79 -4.19 -6.39
CA THR A 284 -14.67 -3.57 -7.40
C THR A 284 -14.36 -2.10 -7.65
N GLY A 285 -13.70 -1.42 -6.72
CA GLY A 285 -13.49 0.02 -6.73
C GLY A 285 -14.68 0.83 -6.20
N GLU A 286 -15.80 0.18 -5.88
CA GLU A 286 -17.02 0.81 -5.41
C GLU A 286 -16.94 1.25 -3.95
N ARG A 287 -17.74 2.25 -3.59
CA ARG A 287 -17.96 2.65 -2.21
C ARG A 287 -19.21 1.97 -1.70
N ILE A 288 -19.03 1.19 -0.63
CA ILE A 288 -20.07 0.38 0.00
C ILE A 288 -20.33 0.85 1.42
N LYS A 289 -21.45 0.43 2.02
CA LYS A 289 -21.66 0.58 3.46
C LYS A 289 -20.53 -0.08 4.22
N TYR A 290 -20.25 0.45 5.42
CA TYR A 290 -19.24 -0.15 6.30
C TYR A 290 -19.60 -1.61 6.58
N THR A 291 -18.63 -2.46 6.39
CA THR A 291 -18.65 -3.88 6.70
C THR A 291 -17.25 -4.28 7.18
N THR A 292 -17.11 -5.28 8.02
CA THR A 292 -15.79 -5.79 8.39
C THR A 292 -15.14 -6.54 7.23
N TYR A 293 -13.84 -6.81 7.32
CA TYR A 293 -13.14 -7.64 6.31
C TYR A 293 -13.76 -9.04 6.23
N ASP A 294 -14.06 -9.63 7.37
CA ASP A 294 -14.64 -10.97 7.47
C ASP A 294 -16.01 -11.06 6.79
N ASP A 295 -16.92 -10.13 7.11
CA ASP A 295 -18.23 -10.06 6.50
C ASP A 295 -18.13 -9.83 4.97
N TRP A 296 -17.23 -8.93 4.55
CA TRP A 296 -16.99 -8.65 3.14
C TRP A 296 -16.45 -9.88 2.42
N TYR A 297 -15.43 -10.55 2.99
CA TYR A 297 -14.80 -11.72 2.39
C TYR A 297 -15.79 -12.88 2.26
N THR A 298 -16.56 -13.14 3.31
CA THR A 298 -17.61 -14.15 3.31
C THR A 298 -18.67 -13.86 2.24
N SER A 299 -19.13 -12.59 2.14
CA SER A 299 -20.10 -12.21 1.11
C SER A 299 -19.54 -12.39 -0.31
N LYS A 300 -18.27 -12.08 -0.56
CA LYS A 300 -17.63 -12.29 -1.88
C LYS A 300 -17.47 -13.76 -2.22
N ARG A 301 -17.14 -14.61 -1.25
CA ARG A 301 -17.07 -16.06 -1.49
C ARG A 301 -18.43 -16.63 -1.87
N VAL A 302 -19.49 -16.22 -1.18
CA VAL A 302 -20.85 -16.63 -1.53
C VAL A 302 -21.24 -16.12 -2.93
N GLN A 303 -20.86 -14.89 -3.29
CA GLN A 303 -21.07 -14.35 -4.65
C GLN A 303 -20.35 -15.18 -5.73
N ASP A 304 -19.09 -15.56 -5.47
CA ASP A 304 -18.30 -16.37 -6.41
C ASP A 304 -18.98 -17.74 -6.67
N VAL A 305 -19.61 -18.32 -5.64
CA VAL A 305 -20.28 -19.63 -5.71
C VAL A 305 -21.66 -19.54 -6.39
N LEU A 306 -22.48 -18.56 -6.02
CA LEU A 306 -23.88 -18.46 -6.45
C LEU A 306 -24.07 -17.73 -7.77
N GLY A 307 -23.07 -17.03 -8.24
CA GLY A 307 -23.19 -16.02 -9.28
C GLY A 307 -23.91 -14.75 -8.77
N LYS A 308 -23.49 -13.60 -9.28
CA LYS A 308 -23.89 -12.28 -8.77
C LYS A 308 -25.43 -12.09 -8.66
N GLN A 309 -26.18 -12.51 -9.66
CA GLN A 309 -27.64 -12.31 -9.69
C GLN A 309 -28.40 -13.16 -8.65
N LYS A 310 -28.01 -14.42 -8.47
CA LYS A 310 -28.62 -15.30 -7.46
C LYS A 310 -28.29 -14.81 -6.05
N TYR A 311 -27.05 -14.37 -5.83
CA TYR A 311 -26.61 -13.82 -4.57
C TYR A 311 -27.41 -12.57 -4.17
N GLU A 312 -27.53 -11.58 -5.05
CA GLU A 312 -28.24 -10.32 -4.77
C GLU A 312 -29.72 -10.58 -4.43
N ALA A 313 -30.37 -11.47 -5.17
CA ALA A 313 -31.76 -11.85 -4.91
C ALA A 313 -31.91 -12.57 -3.56
N TYR A 314 -31.00 -13.49 -3.26
CA TYR A 314 -31.04 -14.31 -2.06
C TYR A 314 -30.73 -13.48 -0.79
N VAL A 315 -29.65 -12.70 -0.78
CA VAL A 315 -29.30 -11.83 0.34
C VAL A 315 -30.35 -10.75 0.56
N GLY A 316 -30.95 -10.21 -0.50
CA GLY A 316 -32.06 -9.26 -0.41
C GLY A 316 -33.30 -9.87 0.27
N LYS A 317 -33.61 -11.15 0.00
CA LYS A 317 -34.69 -11.91 0.65
C LYS A 317 -34.39 -12.11 2.15
N LEU A 318 -33.19 -12.56 2.47
CA LEU A 318 -32.78 -12.80 3.87
C LEU A 318 -32.64 -11.51 4.67
N SER A 319 -32.12 -10.44 4.10
CA SER A 319 -32.02 -9.13 4.73
C SER A 319 -33.38 -8.59 5.16
N LYS A 320 -34.38 -8.75 4.32
CA LYS A 320 -35.77 -8.38 4.65
C LYS A 320 -36.33 -9.28 5.77
N LYS A 321 -36.09 -10.60 5.70
CA LYS A 321 -36.58 -11.55 6.68
C LYS A 321 -36.00 -11.35 8.08
N TYR A 322 -34.71 -11.07 8.18
CA TYR A 322 -33.97 -10.99 9.45
C TYR A 322 -33.65 -9.56 9.92
N GLY A 323 -34.02 -8.55 9.14
CA GLY A 323 -33.86 -7.13 9.48
C GLY A 323 -32.40 -6.68 9.63
N THR A 324 -31.48 -7.29 8.87
CA THR A 324 -30.07 -6.92 8.89
C THR A 324 -29.42 -7.07 7.49
N ASN A 325 -28.57 -6.10 7.13
CA ASN A 325 -27.78 -6.16 5.90
C ASN A 325 -26.34 -6.65 6.13
N ASN A 326 -25.99 -7.00 7.37
CA ASN A 326 -24.69 -7.56 7.70
C ASN A 326 -24.77 -9.09 7.58
N PHE A 327 -23.93 -9.66 6.71
CA PHE A 327 -24.00 -11.08 6.34
C PHE A 327 -23.63 -12.02 7.48
N SER A 328 -22.67 -11.69 8.34
CA SER A 328 -22.33 -12.48 9.52
C SER A 328 -23.51 -12.53 10.50
N LYS A 329 -24.12 -11.38 10.80
CA LYS A 329 -25.32 -11.32 11.61
C LYS A 329 -26.54 -12.02 10.98
N LEU A 330 -26.56 -12.12 9.65
CA LEU A 330 -27.55 -12.91 8.93
C LEU A 330 -27.36 -14.40 9.22
N LEU A 331 -26.12 -14.90 9.08
CA LEU A 331 -25.79 -16.31 9.37
C LEU A 331 -26.14 -16.68 10.82
N ASP A 332 -25.81 -15.81 11.79
CA ASP A 332 -26.13 -16.03 13.22
C ASP A 332 -27.64 -16.09 13.50
N LYS A 333 -28.47 -15.47 12.67
CA LYS A 333 -29.92 -15.39 12.85
C LYS A 333 -30.71 -16.36 11.97
N MET A 334 -30.05 -17.00 11.00
CA MET A 334 -30.71 -17.89 10.05
C MET A 334 -31.28 -19.12 10.72
N SER A 335 -32.46 -19.55 10.29
CA SER A 335 -32.99 -20.84 10.65
C SER A 335 -32.23 -21.96 9.92
N ASP A 336 -32.22 -23.16 10.49
CA ASP A 336 -31.63 -24.34 9.87
C ASP A 336 -32.12 -24.56 8.44
N LYS A 337 -33.38 -24.26 8.17
CA LYS A 337 -33.98 -24.38 6.85
C LYS A 337 -33.39 -23.38 5.85
N ASP A 338 -33.18 -22.12 6.25
CA ASP A 338 -32.54 -21.11 5.38
C ASP A 338 -31.06 -21.43 5.17
N TYR A 339 -30.44 -22.07 6.15
CA TYR A 339 -29.06 -22.56 6.09
C TYR A 339 -28.94 -23.76 5.13
N GLU A 340 -29.92 -24.68 5.15
CA GLU A 340 -30.01 -25.78 4.18
C GLU A 340 -30.26 -25.27 2.76
N GLU A 341 -31.13 -24.27 2.57
CA GLU A 341 -31.34 -23.64 1.25
C GLU A 341 -30.07 -22.99 0.73
N LEU A 342 -29.27 -22.36 1.61
CA LEU A 342 -27.94 -21.82 1.27
C LEU A 342 -26.96 -22.92 0.88
N SER A 343 -26.95 -24.05 1.59
CA SER A 343 -26.06 -25.19 1.36
C SER A 343 -26.42 -25.98 0.07
N ILE A 344 -27.68 -26.04 -0.34
CA ILE A 344 -28.12 -26.67 -1.59
C ILE A 344 -27.67 -25.87 -2.82
N ILE A 345 -27.48 -24.56 -2.66
CA ILE A 345 -26.97 -23.69 -3.73
C ILE A 345 -25.45 -23.84 -3.88
N ASP A 346 -24.76 -24.39 -2.87
CA ASP A 346 -23.33 -24.68 -2.89
C ASP A 346 -23.06 -26.11 -3.40
N VAL A 347 -22.72 -26.23 -4.67
CA VAL A 347 -22.45 -27.52 -5.35
C VAL A 347 -21.16 -28.21 -4.85
N THR A 348 -20.30 -27.56 -4.01
CA THR A 348 -18.95 -28.01 -3.67
C THR A 348 -18.62 -28.13 -2.19
N GLY A 349 -19.48 -27.72 -1.26
CA GLY A 349 -19.22 -27.80 0.18
C GLY A 349 -20.32 -27.20 1.04
N THR A 350 -20.30 -27.50 2.32
CA THR A 350 -21.23 -26.90 3.28
C THR A 350 -20.91 -25.42 3.51
N ALA A 351 -21.92 -24.60 3.81
CA ALA A 351 -21.73 -23.19 4.14
C ALA A 351 -20.68 -23.00 5.28
N GLU A 352 -20.57 -23.96 6.20
CA GLU A 352 -19.53 -23.98 7.24
C GLU A 352 -18.12 -24.17 6.69
N GLU A 353 -17.91 -24.99 5.65
CA GLU A 353 -16.60 -25.16 5.02
C GLU A 353 -16.19 -23.93 4.20
N ILE A 354 -17.18 -23.24 3.62
CA ILE A 354 -16.94 -21.99 2.92
C ILE A 354 -16.52 -20.88 3.89
N ILE A 355 -17.09 -20.86 5.08
CA ILE A 355 -16.82 -19.85 6.12
C ILE A 355 -15.51 -20.13 6.85
N LYS A 356 -15.13 -21.40 7.04
CA LYS A 356 -13.91 -21.81 7.77
C LYS A 356 -12.63 -21.84 6.93
N ARG A 357 -12.69 -21.73 5.63
CA ARG A 357 -11.53 -21.63 4.73
C ARG A 357 -11.27 -20.19 4.30
#